data_6b04d09d2e0eae7b2234b9375c043fcb
#
_entry.id   6b04d09d2e0eae7b2234b9375c043fcb
#
_cell.length_a   1.000
_cell.length_b   1.000
_cell.length_c   1.000
_cell.angle_alpha   90.00
_cell.angle_beta   90.00
_cell.angle_gamma   90.00
#
_symmetry.space_group_name_H-M   'P 1'
#
loop_
_entity.id
_entity.type
_entity.pdbx_description
1 polymer ?
#
loop_
_entity_poly.entity_id
_entity_poly.type
_entity_poly.pdbx_seq_one_letter_code
_entity_poly.pdbx_strand_id
1 'polypeptide(L)'
;VQSLGNCRVLDLCAGSGCIGLALASQAPQAHVVLGEFSDGALRICRQNARRNTLTGRVIPMTVNALERPDRALGEFHCIVSNPPYIPHGDIPGLDHSVKDYEPHLALDGGEDGLDFYRAISEKWKAALAPGGRLYFEVGIGQADAVLRIMRAQGFGDIQVVKDHNDIPRVVFGTLCGEVYSE
;
A
#
# COMPACT_ATOMS: atom_id res chain seq x y z
N VAL A 1 12.53 7.04 -3.40
CA VAL A 1 12.90 5.87 -4.20
C VAL A 1 14.04 6.21 -5.15
N GLN A 2 13.96 7.31 -5.93
CA GLN A 2 15.02 7.69 -6.89
C GLN A 2 16.38 7.95 -6.23
N SER A 3 16.41 8.39 -4.97
CA SER A 3 17.65 8.68 -4.22
C SER A 3 18.25 7.45 -3.52
N LEU A 4 17.54 6.31 -3.49
CA LEU A 4 17.95 5.14 -2.69
C LEU A 4 18.81 4.13 -3.48
N GLY A 5 19.15 4.39 -4.75
CA GLY A 5 19.89 3.42 -5.55
C GLY A 5 19.10 2.11 -5.72
N ASN A 6 19.70 0.98 -5.39
CA ASN A 6 19.06 -0.34 -5.48
C ASN A 6 18.08 -0.53 -4.31
N CYS A 7 16.80 -0.23 -4.51
CA CYS A 7 15.77 -0.32 -3.47
C CYS A 7 14.72 -1.38 -3.76
N ARG A 8 14.19 -1.99 -2.69
CA ARG A 8 13.04 -2.90 -2.75
C ARG A 8 11.79 -2.19 -2.31
N VAL A 9 10.74 -2.31 -3.12
CA VAL A 9 9.42 -1.72 -2.87
C VAL A 9 8.37 -2.80 -2.85
N LEU A 10 7.41 -2.71 -1.94
CA LEU A 10 6.21 -3.54 -1.92
C LEU A 10 5.00 -2.65 -2.18
N ASP A 11 4.21 -3.00 -3.18
CA ASP A 11 2.90 -2.43 -3.45
C ASP A 11 1.85 -3.41 -2.94
N LEU A 12 1.21 -3.11 -1.79
CA LEU A 12 0.17 -3.93 -1.16
C LEU A 12 -1.21 -3.51 -1.64
N CYS A 13 -2.08 -4.49 -1.86
CA CYS A 13 -3.38 -4.29 -2.52
C CYS A 13 -3.17 -3.70 -3.91
N ALA A 14 -2.24 -4.29 -4.67
CA ALA A 14 -1.73 -3.72 -5.91
C ALA A 14 -2.77 -3.59 -7.02
N GLY A 15 -3.90 -4.32 -6.96
CA GLY A 15 -4.94 -4.30 -7.97
C GLY A 15 -4.42 -4.66 -9.36
N SER A 16 -4.41 -3.71 -10.27
CA SER A 16 -3.83 -3.87 -11.61
C SER A 16 -2.31 -3.65 -11.65
N GLY A 17 -1.69 -3.27 -10.51
CA GLY A 17 -0.27 -2.96 -10.38
C GLY A 17 0.10 -1.52 -10.74
N CYS A 18 -0.85 -0.61 -10.86
CA CYS A 18 -0.60 0.76 -11.36
C CYS A 18 0.51 1.48 -10.59
N ILE A 19 0.49 1.46 -9.26
CA ILE A 19 1.45 2.19 -8.43
C ILE A 19 2.84 1.56 -8.57
N GLY A 20 2.94 0.25 -8.33
CA GLY A 20 4.23 -0.44 -8.37
C GLY A 20 4.88 -0.43 -9.76
N LEU A 21 4.09 -0.55 -10.83
CA LEU A 21 4.59 -0.45 -12.20
C LEU A 21 5.09 0.96 -12.54
N ALA A 22 4.35 2.01 -12.10
CA ALA A 22 4.79 3.39 -12.28
C ALA A 22 6.10 3.66 -11.53
N LEU A 23 6.23 3.16 -10.27
CA LEU A 23 7.47 3.25 -9.50
C LEU A 23 8.63 2.55 -10.21
N ALA A 24 8.43 1.31 -10.68
CA ALA A 24 9.47 0.57 -11.40
C ALA A 24 9.88 1.25 -12.72
N SER A 25 8.95 1.90 -13.40
CA SER A 25 9.21 2.63 -14.64
C SER A 25 10.06 3.88 -14.40
N GLN A 26 9.74 4.64 -13.34
CA GLN A 26 10.40 5.90 -13.00
C GLN A 26 11.72 5.72 -12.24
N ALA A 27 11.89 4.58 -11.56
CA ALA A 27 13.08 4.25 -10.79
C ALA A 27 13.74 2.97 -11.34
N PRO A 28 14.63 3.05 -12.32
CA PRO A 28 15.24 1.89 -12.99
C PRO A 28 15.99 0.93 -12.06
N GLN A 29 16.42 1.39 -10.89
CA GLN A 29 17.11 0.57 -9.88
C GLN A 29 16.14 -0.07 -8.85
N ALA A 30 14.85 0.22 -8.92
CA ALA A 30 13.88 -0.34 -8.00
C ALA A 30 13.46 -1.77 -8.39
N HIS A 31 13.40 -2.65 -7.41
CA HIS A 31 12.78 -3.98 -7.50
C HIS A 31 11.44 -3.93 -6.76
N VAL A 32 10.36 -4.25 -7.45
CA VAL A 32 9.00 -4.09 -6.93
C VAL A 32 8.30 -5.43 -6.79
N VAL A 33 7.74 -5.70 -5.63
CA VAL A 33 6.78 -6.79 -5.42
C VAL A 33 5.38 -6.19 -5.50
N LEU A 34 4.50 -6.77 -6.31
CA LEU A 34 3.08 -6.44 -6.37
C LEU A 34 2.32 -7.47 -5.55
N GLY A 35 1.99 -7.13 -4.32
CA GLY A 35 1.24 -7.98 -3.39
C GLY A 35 -0.26 -7.80 -3.58
N GLU A 36 -0.93 -8.83 -4.09
CA GLU A 36 -2.35 -8.79 -4.41
C GLU A 36 -3.02 -10.09 -3.99
N PHE A 37 -4.21 -10.01 -3.39
CA PHE A 37 -4.95 -11.18 -2.91
C PHE A 37 -5.85 -11.79 -3.99
N SER A 38 -6.42 -10.97 -4.87
CA SER A 38 -7.30 -11.42 -5.94
C SER A 38 -6.52 -12.07 -7.09
N ASP A 39 -6.80 -13.34 -7.38
CA ASP A 39 -6.23 -14.03 -8.53
C ASP A 39 -6.54 -13.35 -9.87
N GLY A 40 -7.72 -12.71 -9.97
CA GLY A 40 -8.12 -11.94 -11.14
C GLY A 40 -7.23 -10.73 -11.36
N ALA A 41 -7.05 -9.92 -10.32
CA ALA A 41 -6.19 -8.75 -10.33
C ALA A 41 -4.71 -9.15 -10.53
N LEU A 42 -4.27 -10.25 -9.90
CA LEU A 42 -2.91 -10.76 -10.07
C LEU A 42 -2.59 -11.18 -11.51
N ARG A 43 -3.58 -11.72 -12.25
CA ARG A 43 -3.42 -11.98 -13.69
C ARG A 43 -3.21 -10.68 -14.47
N ILE A 44 -3.94 -9.62 -14.11
CA ILE A 44 -3.78 -8.28 -14.73
C ILE A 44 -2.41 -7.70 -14.40
N CYS A 45 -1.96 -7.78 -13.16
CA CYS A 45 -0.59 -7.41 -12.76
C CYS A 45 0.47 -8.04 -13.66
N ARG A 46 0.38 -9.36 -13.87
CA ARG A 46 1.33 -10.10 -14.71
C ARG A 46 1.30 -9.64 -16.17
N GLN A 47 0.09 -9.39 -16.71
CA GLN A 47 -0.06 -8.88 -18.08
C GLN A 47 0.54 -7.47 -18.21
N ASN A 48 0.25 -6.58 -17.25
CA ASN A 48 0.76 -5.22 -17.25
C ASN A 48 2.27 -5.15 -17.07
N ALA A 49 2.86 -5.98 -16.20
CA ALA A 49 4.31 -6.08 -16.05
C ALA A 49 4.99 -6.52 -17.38
N ARG A 50 4.40 -7.47 -18.11
CA ARG A 50 4.88 -7.88 -19.44
C ARG A 50 4.75 -6.77 -20.48
N ARG A 51 3.58 -6.11 -20.55
CA ARG A 51 3.32 -5.04 -21.53
C ARG A 51 4.29 -3.85 -21.35
N ASN A 52 4.69 -3.58 -20.11
CA ASN A 52 5.62 -2.50 -19.80
C ASN A 52 7.09 -2.96 -19.77
N THR A 53 7.40 -4.21 -20.16
CA THR A 53 8.76 -4.76 -20.19
C THR A 53 9.47 -4.71 -18.82
N LEU A 54 8.71 -4.88 -17.73
CA LEU A 54 9.19 -4.76 -16.36
C LEU A 54 9.38 -6.11 -15.63
N THR A 55 9.18 -7.24 -16.31
CA THR A 55 9.20 -8.59 -15.70
C THR A 55 10.52 -8.96 -15.03
N GLY A 56 11.63 -8.32 -15.38
CA GLY A 56 12.92 -8.53 -14.72
C GLY A 56 13.06 -7.87 -13.35
N ARG A 57 12.15 -6.94 -12.99
CA ARG A 57 12.23 -6.14 -11.76
C ARG A 57 10.92 -6.04 -11.00
N VAL A 58 9.82 -6.52 -11.58
CA VAL A 58 8.48 -6.50 -10.96
C VAL A 58 7.96 -7.92 -10.83
N ILE A 59 7.64 -8.30 -9.60
CA ILE A 59 7.19 -9.66 -9.25
C ILE A 59 5.79 -9.60 -8.64
N PRO A 60 4.74 -10.00 -9.39
CA PRO A 60 3.40 -10.16 -8.83
C PRO A 60 3.30 -11.43 -7.97
N MET A 61 2.84 -11.27 -6.73
CA MET A 61 2.70 -12.35 -5.74
C MET A 61 1.33 -12.32 -5.06
N THR A 62 0.80 -13.50 -4.73
CA THR A 62 -0.40 -13.60 -3.89
C THR A 62 -0.04 -13.21 -2.45
N VAL A 63 -0.68 -12.16 -1.95
CA VAL A 63 -0.44 -11.62 -0.61
C VAL A 63 -1.75 -11.17 0.01
N ASN A 64 -2.03 -11.60 1.24
CA ASN A 64 -3.12 -11.07 2.04
C ASN A 64 -2.59 -9.94 2.94
N ALA A 65 -2.97 -8.71 2.66
CA ALA A 65 -2.53 -7.54 3.43
C ALA A 65 -3.04 -7.53 4.89
N LEU A 66 -4.10 -8.29 5.19
CA LEU A 66 -4.63 -8.44 6.54
C LEU A 66 -3.85 -9.45 7.39
N GLU A 67 -2.94 -10.21 6.80
CA GLU A 67 -2.10 -11.20 7.48
C GLU A 67 -0.67 -10.68 7.69
N ARG A 68 0.11 -11.40 8.51
CA ARG A 68 1.53 -11.07 8.70
C ARG A 68 2.32 -11.43 7.45
N PRO A 69 3.34 -10.62 7.09
CA PRO A 69 4.23 -10.97 5.98
C PRO A 69 4.96 -12.29 6.23
N ASP A 70 5.10 -13.08 5.16
CA ASP A 70 6.04 -14.20 5.18
C ASP A 70 7.47 -13.64 5.30
N ARG A 71 8.25 -14.20 6.21
CA ARG A 71 9.67 -13.80 6.41
C ARG A 71 10.54 -14.02 5.16
N ALA A 72 10.14 -14.95 4.29
CA ALA A 72 10.83 -15.17 3.02
C ALA A 72 10.75 -13.99 2.05
N LEU A 73 9.80 -13.06 2.25
CA LEU A 73 9.73 -11.82 1.48
C LEU A 73 10.93 -10.90 1.73
N GLY A 74 11.60 -11.03 2.87
CA GLY A 74 12.69 -10.14 3.28
C GLY A 74 12.19 -8.71 3.56
N GLU A 75 13.13 -7.76 3.62
CA GLU A 75 12.82 -6.37 3.97
C GLU A 75 12.62 -5.48 2.75
N PHE A 76 11.80 -4.45 2.92
CA PHE A 76 11.49 -3.42 1.93
C PHE A 76 11.90 -2.03 2.44
N HIS A 77 12.46 -1.22 1.57
CA HIS A 77 12.76 0.19 1.87
C HIS A 77 11.50 1.06 1.82
N CYS A 78 10.50 0.60 1.09
CA CYS A 78 9.24 1.30 0.94
C CYS A 78 8.10 0.29 0.78
N ILE A 79 7.02 0.51 1.52
CA ILE A 79 5.73 -0.14 1.32
C ILE A 79 4.75 0.94 0.90
N VAL A 80 4.03 0.72 -0.19
CA VAL A 80 2.93 1.58 -0.64
C VAL A 80 1.65 0.76 -0.67
N SER A 81 0.52 1.38 -0.39
CA SER A 81 -0.78 0.72 -0.50
C SER A 81 -1.88 1.71 -0.82
N ASN A 82 -2.74 1.34 -1.76
CA ASN A 82 -4.09 1.89 -1.90
C ASN A 82 -5.07 0.77 -1.51
N PRO A 83 -5.33 0.58 -0.21
CA PRO A 83 -6.13 -0.53 0.26
C PRO A 83 -7.63 -0.22 0.13
N PRO A 84 -8.52 -1.22 0.23
CA PRO A 84 -9.94 -0.99 0.43
C PRO A 84 -10.17 -0.12 1.67
N TYR A 85 -10.98 0.94 1.53
CA TYR A 85 -11.18 1.94 2.59
C TYR A 85 -12.62 2.40 2.77
N ILE A 86 -13.57 1.81 2.06
CA ILE A 86 -14.98 2.19 2.19
C ILE A 86 -15.59 1.44 3.36
N PRO A 87 -16.27 2.12 4.31
CA PRO A 87 -17.01 1.46 5.36
C PRO A 87 -18.04 0.48 4.78
N HIS A 88 -18.11 -0.72 5.36
CA HIS A 88 -18.99 -1.79 4.87
C HIS A 88 -20.44 -1.31 4.65
N GLY A 89 -20.96 -0.52 5.58
CA GLY A 89 -22.32 0.03 5.51
C GLY A 89 -22.56 1.04 4.39
N ASP A 90 -21.51 1.65 3.84
CA ASP A 90 -21.62 2.70 2.82
C ASP A 90 -21.60 2.12 1.38
N ILE A 91 -21.12 0.87 1.22
CA ILE A 91 -20.99 0.22 -0.10
C ILE A 91 -22.30 0.17 -0.88
N PRO A 92 -23.46 -0.19 -0.27
CA PRO A 92 -24.74 -0.21 -0.99
C PRO A 92 -25.15 1.16 -1.55
N GLY A 93 -24.69 2.26 -0.93
CA GLY A 93 -24.99 3.64 -1.32
C GLY A 93 -24.06 4.21 -2.39
N LEU A 94 -23.04 3.49 -2.81
CA LEU A 94 -22.10 3.97 -3.82
C LEU A 94 -22.77 4.13 -5.19
N ASP A 95 -22.18 5.00 -6.00
CA ASP A 95 -22.57 5.18 -7.41
C ASP A 95 -22.47 3.83 -8.16
N HIS A 96 -23.39 3.60 -9.10
CA HIS A 96 -23.42 2.41 -9.95
C HIS A 96 -22.12 2.19 -10.72
N SER A 97 -21.43 3.26 -11.10
CA SER A 97 -20.15 3.19 -11.80
C SER A 97 -19.03 2.60 -10.96
N VAL A 98 -19.17 2.60 -9.63
CA VAL A 98 -18.21 2.00 -8.68
C VAL A 98 -18.67 0.61 -8.26
N LYS A 99 -19.84 0.51 -7.63
CA LYS A 99 -20.29 -0.76 -7.01
C LYS A 99 -20.57 -1.88 -7.99
N ASP A 100 -20.94 -1.58 -9.24
CA ASP A 100 -21.29 -2.58 -10.24
C ASP A 100 -20.08 -3.05 -11.07
N TYR A 101 -18.99 -2.29 -11.06
CA TYR A 101 -17.80 -2.56 -11.87
C TYR A 101 -16.56 -2.89 -11.05
N GLU A 102 -16.46 -2.43 -9.81
CA GLU A 102 -15.35 -2.79 -8.93
C GLU A 102 -15.71 -4.00 -8.05
N PRO A 103 -14.80 -4.98 -7.91
CA PRO A 103 -15.04 -6.10 -7.02
C PRO A 103 -15.26 -5.62 -5.58
N HIS A 104 -16.26 -6.17 -4.88
CA HIS A 104 -16.56 -5.84 -3.48
C HIS A 104 -15.30 -5.91 -2.59
N LEU A 105 -14.45 -6.89 -2.85
CA LEU A 105 -13.16 -7.07 -2.16
C LEU A 105 -12.21 -5.87 -2.30
N ALA A 106 -12.34 -5.09 -3.37
CA ALA A 106 -11.50 -3.90 -3.61
C ALA A 106 -12.06 -2.64 -2.93
N LEU A 107 -13.28 -2.69 -2.40
CA LEU A 107 -13.99 -1.56 -1.82
C LEU A 107 -14.05 -1.63 -0.29
N ASP A 108 -14.33 -2.83 0.25
CA ASP A 108 -14.67 -3.05 1.66
C ASP A 108 -13.46 -2.92 2.59
N GLY A 109 -13.41 -1.80 3.31
CA GLY A 109 -12.40 -1.49 4.31
C GLY A 109 -12.76 -1.92 5.74
N GLY A 110 -13.84 -2.68 5.91
CA GLY A 110 -14.36 -3.09 7.21
C GLY A 110 -15.41 -2.13 7.78
N GLU A 111 -15.72 -2.23 9.08
CA GLU A 111 -16.83 -1.52 9.70
C GLU A 111 -16.69 0.00 9.59
N ASP A 112 -15.50 0.54 9.79
CA ASP A 112 -15.19 1.99 9.72
C ASP A 112 -14.26 2.37 8.55
N GLY A 113 -13.99 1.43 7.64
CA GLY A 113 -13.11 1.64 6.49
C GLY A 113 -11.62 1.71 6.84
N LEU A 114 -11.20 1.30 8.04
CA LEU A 114 -9.82 1.47 8.51
C LEU A 114 -9.08 0.14 8.79
N ASP A 115 -9.69 -1.02 8.54
CA ASP A 115 -9.13 -2.31 8.91
C ASP A 115 -7.78 -2.59 8.22
N PHE A 116 -7.67 -2.27 6.94
CA PHE A 116 -6.41 -2.45 6.21
C PHE A 116 -5.30 -1.54 6.74
N TYR A 117 -5.60 -0.28 7.06
CA TYR A 117 -4.62 0.65 7.63
C TYR A 117 -4.08 0.15 8.97
N ARG A 118 -4.97 -0.39 9.84
CA ARG A 118 -4.57 -1.00 11.11
C ARG A 118 -3.68 -2.22 10.88
N ALA A 119 -4.15 -3.16 10.05
CA ALA A 119 -3.45 -4.41 9.79
C ALA A 119 -2.08 -4.17 9.15
N ILE A 120 -2.01 -3.31 8.14
CA ILE A 120 -0.76 -3.02 7.43
C ILE A 120 0.22 -2.30 8.37
N SER A 121 -0.22 -1.25 9.08
CA SER A 121 0.66 -0.51 9.99
C SER A 121 1.20 -1.38 11.12
N GLU A 122 0.40 -2.31 11.67
CA GLU A 122 0.80 -3.19 12.75
C GLU A 122 1.68 -4.34 12.28
N LYS A 123 1.24 -5.06 11.21
CA LYS A 123 1.82 -6.34 10.84
C LYS A 123 2.96 -6.19 9.86
N TRP A 124 2.82 -5.27 8.89
CA TRP A 124 3.77 -5.11 7.79
C TRP A 124 4.96 -4.20 8.11
N LYS A 125 4.92 -3.47 9.24
CA LYS A 125 6.12 -2.80 9.75
C LYS A 125 7.30 -3.76 9.95
N ALA A 126 7.02 -5.04 10.23
CA ALA A 126 8.05 -6.07 10.38
C ALA A 126 8.78 -6.43 9.06
N ALA A 127 8.21 -6.03 7.92
CA ALA A 127 8.83 -6.19 6.61
C ALA A 127 9.49 -4.89 6.11
N LEU A 128 9.51 -3.82 6.90
CA LEU A 128 10.25 -2.61 6.58
C LEU A 128 11.68 -2.71 7.06
N ALA A 129 12.61 -2.33 6.21
CA ALA A 129 13.99 -2.10 6.61
C ALA A 129 14.07 -0.94 7.63
N PRO A 130 15.12 -0.86 8.47
CA PRO A 130 15.33 0.28 9.36
C PRO A 130 15.29 1.60 8.60
N GLY A 131 14.47 2.55 9.06
CA GLY A 131 14.22 3.81 8.35
C GLY A 131 13.36 3.69 7.10
N GLY A 132 12.77 2.51 6.85
CA GLY A 132 11.84 2.28 5.76
C GLY A 132 10.55 3.08 5.91
N ARG A 133 9.88 3.34 4.80
CA ARG A 133 8.69 4.21 4.75
C ARG A 133 7.44 3.45 4.33
N LEU A 134 6.33 3.79 4.97
CA LEU A 134 4.99 3.31 4.64
C LEU A 134 4.16 4.46 4.09
N TYR A 135 3.53 4.23 2.92
CA TYR A 135 2.67 5.18 2.23
C TYR A 135 1.27 4.58 2.05
N PHE A 136 0.26 5.35 2.39
CA PHE A 136 -1.14 5.01 2.15
C PHE A 136 -1.83 6.05 1.27
N GLU A 137 -2.56 5.60 0.26
CA GLU A 137 -3.68 6.38 -0.26
C GLU A 137 -4.83 6.28 0.75
N VAL A 138 -5.57 7.38 0.95
CA VAL A 138 -6.65 7.46 1.95
C VAL A 138 -7.95 8.00 1.36
N GLY A 139 -9.05 7.49 1.86
CA GLY A 139 -10.37 8.02 1.57
C GLY A 139 -10.57 9.44 2.12
N ILE A 140 -11.55 10.15 1.59
CA ILE A 140 -11.90 11.51 2.04
C ILE A 140 -12.25 11.47 3.53
N GLY A 141 -11.60 12.33 4.32
CA GLY A 141 -11.82 12.44 5.76
C GLY A 141 -11.07 11.42 6.62
N GLN A 142 -10.37 10.45 6.05
CA GLN A 142 -9.67 9.40 6.82
C GLN A 142 -8.23 9.76 7.24
N ALA A 143 -7.63 10.79 6.66
CA ALA A 143 -6.20 11.11 6.86
C ALA A 143 -5.78 11.21 8.32
N ASP A 144 -6.58 11.89 9.17
CA ASP A 144 -6.27 12.05 10.60
C ASP A 144 -6.35 10.73 11.38
N ALA A 145 -7.29 9.85 11.01
CA ALA A 145 -7.41 8.53 11.62
C ALA A 145 -6.21 7.64 11.25
N VAL A 146 -5.83 7.63 9.97
CA VAL A 146 -4.68 6.87 9.48
C VAL A 146 -3.38 7.38 10.09
N LEU A 147 -3.20 8.70 10.22
CA LEU A 147 -2.06 9.30 10.90
C LEU A 147 -1.95 8.82 12.36
N ARG A 148 -3.07 8.80 13.11
CA ARG A 148 -3.08 8.27 14.49
C ARG A 148 -2.74 6.80 14.56
N ILE A 149 -3.26 5.98 13.61
CA ILE A 149 -2.94 4.54 13.51
C ILE A 149 -1.45 4.35 13.30
N MET A 150 -0.85 5.04 12.32
CA MET A 150 0.59 4.93 12.03
C MET A 150 1.44 5.34 13.23
N ARG A 151 1.08 6.48 13.89
CA ARG A 151 1.80 6.96 15.08
C ARG A 151 1.78 5.95 16.21
N ALA A 152 0.63 5.33 16.47
CA ALA A 152 0.47 4.29 17.50
C ALA A 152 1.31 3.03 17.20
N GLN A 153 1.68 2.80 15.93
CA GLN A 153 2.51 1.68 15.51
C GLN A 153 4.02 2.01 15.42
N GLY A 154 4.43 3.20 15.87
CA GLY A 154 5.84 3.60 15.94
C GLY A 154 6.39 4.27 14.69
N PHE A 155 5.52 4.75 13.80
CA PHE A 155 5.95 5.59 12.68
C PHE A 155 6.11 7.04 13.14
N GLY A 156 7.21 7.66 12.72
CA GLY A 156 7.51 9.08 12.88
C GLY A 156 7.54 9.83 11.56
N ASP A 157 7.82 11.14 11.61
CA ASP A 157 7.87 12.03 10.44
C ASP A 157 6.65 11.90 9.53
N ILE A 158 5.47 11.71 10.16
CA ILE A 158 4.25 11.44 9.43
C ILE A 158 3.78 12.72 8.73
N GLN A 159 3.58 12.61 7.42
CA GLN A 159 3.14 13.70 6.56
C GLN A 159 1.84 13.34 5.84
N VAL A 160 1.07 14.37 5.52
CA VAL A 160 -0.16 14.28 4.74
C VAL A 160 0.02 15.09 3.45
N VAL A 161 -0.23 14.46 2.31
CA VAL A 161 -0.19 15.12 1.01
C VAL A 161 -1.61 15.23 0.45
N LYS A 162 -1.92 16.40 -0.07
CA LYS A 162 -3.22 16.70 -0.68
C LYS A 162 -3.16 16.54 -2.21
N ASP A 163 -4.30 16.27 -2.81
CA ASP A 163 -4.48 16.30 -4.26
C ASP A 163 -4.64 17.74 -4.79
N HIS A 164 -4.90 17.87 -6.09
CA HIS A 164 -5.10 19.17 -6.75
C HIS A 164 -6.36 19.93 -6.29
N ASN A 165 -7.25 19.27 -5.56
CA ASN A 165 -8.46 19.87 -4.99
C ASN A 165 -8.30 20.17 -3.49
N ASP A 166 -7.07 20.20 -2.97
CA ASP A 166 -6.76 20.39 -1.56
C ASP A 166 -7.31 19.30 -0.61
N ILE A 167 -7.67 18.12 -1.15
CA ILE A 167 -8.19 17.00 -0.38
C ILE A 167 -7.00 16.12 0.04
N PRO A 168 -6.84 15.79 1.35
CA PRO A 168 -5.85 14.82 1.82
C PRO A 168 -6.03 13.46 1.12
N ARG A 169 -4.97 12.98 0.45
CA ARG A 169 -5.01 11.74 -0.33
C ARG A 169 -3.91 10.77 0.01
N VAL A 170 -2.79 11.24 0.53
CA VAL A 170 -1.69 10.36 0.90
C VAL A 170 -1.24 10.66 2.32
N VAL A 171 -1.12 9.62 3.13
CA VAL A 171 -0.48 9.68 4.45
C VAL A 171 0.74 8.79 4.40
N PHE A 172 1.91 9.29 4.82
CA PHE A 172 3.10 8.47 4.88
C PHE A 172 3.97 8.81 6.10
N GLY A 173 4.76 7.84 6.53
CA GLY A 173 5.69 8.02 7.65
C GLY A 173 6.87 7.08 7.56
N THR A 174 7.88 7.37 8.37
CA THR A 174 9.10 6.58 8.49
C THR A 174 9.01 5.68 9.73
N LEU A 175 9.36 4.40 9.59
CA LEU A 175 9.46 3.51 10.75
C LEU A 175 10.63 3.97 11.62
N CYS A 176 10.32 4.46 12.82
CA CYS A 176 11.33 4.79 13.79
C CYS A 176 11.97 3.49 14.30
N GLY A 177 13.29 3.38 14.24
CA GLY A 177 14.00 2.28 14.90
C GLY A 177 13.65 2.29 16.40
N GLU A 178 13.62 1.12 17.02
CA GLU A 178 13.53 1.05 18.49
C GLU A 178 14.68 1.86 19.07
N VAL A 179 14.33 2.96 19.76
CA VAL A 179 15.30 3.67 20.57
C VAL A 179 15.54 2.77 21.77
N TYR A 180 16.59 1.94 21.71
CA TYR A 180 17.08 1.29 22.90
C TYR A 180 17.55 2.43 23.84
N SER A 181 16.72 2.80 24.79
CA SER A 181 17.17 3.58 25.94
C SER A 181 18.12 2.69 26.75
N GLU A 182 19.42 3.02 26.71
CA GLU A 182 20.43 2.50 27.62
C GLU A 182 20.08 2.87 29.09
#